data_e57c1f2ab12f8cb5666e4726e13174e4
#
_entry.id   e57c1f2ab12f8cb5666e4726e13174e4
#
_cell.length_a   1.000
_cell.length_b   1.000
_cell.length_c   1.000
_cell.angle_alpha   90.00
_cell.angle_beta   90.00
_cell.angle_gamma   90.00
#
_symmetry.space_group_name_H-M   'P 1'
#
loop_
_entity.id
_entity.type
_entity.pdbx_description
1 polymer ?
#
loop_
_entity_poly.entity_id
_entity_poly.type
_entity_poly.pdbx_seq_one_letter_code
_entity_poly.pdbx_strand_id
1 'polypeptide(L)'
;MTLRAERAAYRAEPGTPKMAIGTADAPGKLVFEGERVSKSYDGMPVVRDFSTRILRGDRIGLIGPNGSGKTTLLRLLIGEIEPDAGEVRRGARVEAAYFDQQREQLDPERTVAESVTEGDTVTIAGQSRHVLGYLDDFLFPRERARSPVKSLSGGERNRLLLARLFAKPANVLVFDEPTNDLDLETLDLLEELIAGFDGTVLLVTHDRVFLDNVVTSTLAFEGNGRVAEYVGGWEDYLRQRPERPEPPERPERSQRPERPERPRKKTFNEEREYAALPARIETLEAEHRRLHEETASPGFYKATPEHIRAVLARIDDVSRELEQALGRWIELEELGRS
;
A
#
# COMPACT_ATOMS: atom_id res chain seq x y z
N MET A 1 29.76 -9.97 2.86
CA MET A 1 28.72 -10.14 3.91
C MET A 1 27.47 -10.66 3.22
N THR A 2 26.78 -11.64 3.79
CA THR A 2 25.57 -12.17 3.17
C THR A 2 24.40 -11.28 3.58
N LEU A 3 23.44 -10.99 2.67
CA LEU A 3 22.16 -10.31 2.89
C LEU A 3 21.50 -10.68 4.25
N ARG A 4 21.75 -11.90 4.71
CA ARG A 4 21.28 -12.43 5.99
C ARG A 4 21.88 -11.75 7.23
N ALA A 5 23.16 -11.40 7.18
CA ALA A 5 23.86 -10.74 8.29
C ALA A 5 23.44 -9.26 8.37
N GLU A 6 23.18 -8.65 7.22
CA GLU A 6 22.74 -7.26 7.12
C GLU A 6 21.31 -7.11 7.62
N ARG A 7 20.40 -8.03 7.27
CA ARG A 7 19.03 -8.07 7.85
C ARG A 7 19.02 -8.23 9.37
N ALA A 8 19.92 -9.07 9.90
CA ALA A 8 20.02 -9.27 11.34
C ALA A 8 20.51 -8.01 12.06
N ALA A 9 21.38 -7.22 11.43
CA ALA A 9 21.86 -5.96 11.97
C ALA A 9 20.74 -4.87 11.97
N TYR A 10 19.96 -4.81 10.91
CA TYR A 10 18.80 -3.88 10.79
C TYR A 10 17.72 -4.13 11.85
N ARG A 11 17.54 -5.39 12.28
CA ARG A 11 16.62 -5.77 13.37
C ARG A 11 17.07 -5.32 14.77
N ALA A 12 18.33 -4.96 14.94
CA ALA A 12 18.92 -4.69 16.25
C ALA A 12 18.79 -3.22 16.70
N GLU A 13 18.18 -2.35 15.90
CA GLU A 13 17.91 -0.98 16.32
C GLU A 13 16.66 -0.91 17.21
N PRO A 14 16.78 -0.46 18.49
CA PRO A 14 15.67 -0.48 19.42
C PRO A 14 14.76 0.73 19.25
N GLY A 15 13.66 0.55 18.56
CA GLY A 15 12.48 1.38 18.73
C GLY A 15 11.55 0.71 19.74
N THR A 16 11.28 1.35 20.86
CA THR A 16 10.47 0.75 21.94
C THR A 16 9.00 1.10 21.79
N PRO A 17 8.12 0.21 21.39
CA PRO A 17 6.71 0.34 21.73
C PRO A 17 6.30 -0.70 22.76
N LYS A 18 5.45 -0.28 23.68
CA LYS A 18 4.99 -1.06 24.82
C LYS A 18 3.71 -1.88 24.54
N MET A 19 3.33 -2.06 23.29
CA MET A 19 2.15 -2.82 22.95
C MET A 19 2.55 -4.28 22.70
N ALA A 20 2.22 -5.19 23.61
CA ALA A 20 2.36 -6.62 23.38
C ALA A 20 1.29 -7.07 22.39
N ILE A 21 1.67 -7.26 21.13
CA ILE A 21 0.81 -7.84 20.09
C ILE A 21 1.08 -9.34 20.07
N GLY A 22 0.00 -10.14 20.14
CA GLY A 22 0.12 -11.58 20.22
C GLY A 22 0.67 -12.20 18.97
N THR A 23 1.75 -12.97 19.11
CA THR A 23 2.18 -13.92 18.09
C THR A 23 1.72 -15.31 18.44
N ALA A 24 1.23 -16.08 17.46
CA ALA A 24 1.00 -17.51 17.64
C ALA A 24 2.34 -18.20 17.93
N ASP A 25 2.34 -19.19 18.84
CA ASP A 25 3.51 -19.99 19.17
C ASP A 25 4.06 -20.69 17.93
N ALA A 26 5.17 -20.21 17.37
CA ALA A 26 5.79 -20.80 16.19
C ALA A 26 7.16 -21.36 16.51
N PRO A 27 7.35 -22.69 16.49
CA PRO A 27 8.65 -23.29 16.40
C PRO A 27 9.14 -23.18 14.94
N GLY A 28 10.28 -22.57 14.74
CA GLY A 28 10.93 -22.48 13.44
C GLY A 28 11.20 -21.04 13.00
N LYS A 29 12.38 -20.83 12.44
CA LYS A 29 12.80 -19.52 11.94
C LYS A 29 12.25 -19.23 10.53
N LEU A 30 11.91 -20.28 9.77
CA LEU A 30 11.45 -20.17 8.39
C LEU A 30 9.94 -19.88 8.36
N VAL A 31 9.56 -18.84 7.63
CA VAL A 31 8.15 -18.51 7.34
C VAL A 31 7.82 -18.86 5.91
N PHE A 32 8.57 -18.35 4.93
CA PHE A 32 8.41 -18.68 3.53
C PHE A 32 9.77 -18.93 2.86
N GLU A 33 9.82 -19.91 1.97
CA GLU A 33 10.95 -20.17 1.09
C GLU A 33 10.43 -20.40 -0.32
N GLY A 34 10.82 -19.53 -1.23
CA GLY A 34 10.55 -19.68 -2.66
C GLY A 34 11.81 -20.15 -3.36
N GLU A 35 11.73 -21.22 -4.15
CA GLU A 35 12.82 -21.72 -4.98
C GLU A 35 12.42 -21.64 -6.46
N ARG A 36 13.07 -20.73 -7.21
CA ARG A 36 12.86 -20.51 -8.65
C ARG A 36 11.39 -20.37 -9.06
N VAL A 37 10.66 -19.65 -8.25
CA VAL A 37 9.22 -19.42 -8.42
C VAL A 37 8.97 -18.60 -9.68
N SER A 38 8.07 -19.10 -10.54
CA SER A 38 7.65 -18.39 -11.74
C SER A 38 6.12 -18.42 -11.85
N LYS A 39 5.55 -17.31 -12.31
CA LYS A 39 4.12 -17.15 -12.56
C LYS A 39 3.89 -16.25 -13.75
N SER A 40 2.97 -16.67 -14.63
CA SER A 40 2.60 -15.92 -15.83
C SER A 40 1.09 -15.88 -15.98
N TYR A 41 0.57 -14.83 -16.60
CA TYR A 41 -0.81 -14.72 -17.03
C TYR A 41 -0.84 -14.35 -18.51
N ASP A 42 -1.62 -15.06 -19.28
CA ASP A 42 -1.75 -14.85 -20.75
C ASP A 42 -0.39 -14.79 -21.48
N GLY A 43 0.57 -15.59 -21.03
CA GLY A 43 1.92 -15.64 -21.59
C GLY A 43 2.86 -14.52 -21.14
N MET A 44 2.38 -13.56 -20.35
CA MET A 44 3.20 -12.51 -19.77
C MET A 44 3.74 -12.93 -18.40
N PRO A 45 5.07 -12.96 -18.21
CA PRO A 45 5.66 -13.32 -16.93
C PRO A 45 5.47 -12.20 -15.91
N VAL A 46 4.83 -12.53 -14.79
CA VAL A 46 4.62 -11.63 -13.64
C VAL A 46 5.69 -11.85 -12.57
N VAL A 47 6.10 -13.10 -12.38
CA VAL A 47 7.25 -13.47 -11.53
C VAL A 47 8.08 -14.49 -12.33
N ARG A 48 9.41 -14.31 -12.36
CA ARG A 48 10.31 -15.18 -13.12
C ARG A 48 11.50 -15.58 -12.27
N ASP A 49 11.71 -16.88 -12.10
CA ASP A 49 12.89 -17.50 -11.46
C ASP A 49 13.26 -16.84 -10.13
N PHE A 50 12.23 -16.47 -9.35
CA PHE A 50 12.38 -15.76 -8.09
C PHE A 50 12.68 -16.74 -6.95
N SER A 51 13.75 -16.46 -6.21
CA SER A 51 14.10 -17.22 -5.02
C SER A 51 14.29 -16.29 -3.84
N THR A 52 13.65 -16.62 -2.72
CA THR A 52 13.74 -15.84 -1.46
C THR A 52 13.57 -16.75 -0.26
N ARG A 53 14.00 -16.25 0.90
CA ARG A 53 13.77 -16.90 2.18
C ARG A 53 13.39 -15.86 3.22
N ILE A 54 12.16 -15.93 3.68
CA ILE A 54 11.58 -15.02 4.67
C ILE A 54 11.56 -15.74 6.01
N LEU A 55 12.12 -15.08 7.01
CA LEU A 55 12.25 -15.60 8.36
C LEU A 55 11.31 -14.89 9.32
N ARG A 56 11.06 -15.49 10.47
CA ARG A 56 10.28 -14.87 11.55
C ARG A 56 10.91 -13.53 11.95
N GLY A 57 10.07 -12.51 12.05
CA GLY A 57 10.46 -11.14 12.39
C GLY A 57 10.97 -10.32 11.20
N ASP A 58 10.97 -10.87 9.96
CA ASP A 58 11.24 -10.07 8.77
C ASP A 58 10.04 -9.16 8.49
N ARG A 59 10.35 -7.93 8.11
CA ARG A 59 9.37 -6.96 7.62
C ARG A 59 9.72 -6.65 6.18
N ILE A 60 8.96 -7.22 5.26
CA ILE A 60 9.27 -7.21 3.82
C ILE A 60 8.33 -6.25 3.11
N GLY A 61 8.90 -5.21 2.50
CA GLY A 61 8.18 -4.33 1.59
C GLY A 61 8.20 -4.84 0.15
N LEU A 62 7.10 -4.75 -0.56
CA LEU A 62 7.01 -5.04 -1.99
C LEU A 62 6.77 -3.75 -2.74
N ILE A 63 7.68 -3.38 -3.64
CA ILE A 63 7.61 -2.15 -4.43
C ILE A 63 7.65 -2.43 -5.92
N GLY A 64 7.02 -1.55 -6.69
CA GLY A 64 7.00 -1.64 -8.16
C GLY A 64 5.76 -0.96 -8.74
N PRO A 65 5.72 -0.77 -10.06
CA PRO A 65 4.57 -0.16 -10.74
C PRO A 65 3.26 -0.90 -10.49
N ASN A 66 2.12 -0.24 -10.70
CA ASN A 66 0.82 -0.92 -10.66
C ASN A 66 0.77 -1.99 -11.76
N GLY A 67 0.19 -3.14 -11.42
CA GLY A 67 0.15 -4.30 -12.33
C GLY A 67 1.47 -5.07 -12.47
N SER A 68 2.54 -4.72 -11.73
CA SER A 68 3.82 -5.45 -11.81
C SER A 68 3.80 -6.86 -11.20
N GLY A 69 2.75 -7.19 -10.44
CA GLY A 69 2.61 -8.52 -9.82
C GLY A 69 2.83 -8.59 -8.32
N LYS A 70 2.84 -7.45 -7.61
CA LYS A 70 3.02 -7.38 -6.15
C LYS A 70 2.03 -8.29 -5.40
N THR A 71 0.74 -8.09 -5.64
CA THR A 71 -0.34 -8.93 -5.07
C THR A 71 -0.24 -10.40 -5.48
N THR A 72 0.21 -10.68 -6.72
CA THR A 72 0.44 -12.06 -7.20
C THR A 72 1.54 -12.73 -6.38
N LEU A 73 2.66 -12.04 -6.14
CA LEU A 73 3.76 -12.58 -5.33
C LEU A 73 3.32 -12.81 -3.89
N LEU A 74 2.57 -11.89 -3.29
CA LEU A 74 1.98 -12.12 -1.97
C LEU A 74 1.15 -13.40 -1.92
N ARG A 75 0.22 -13.56 -2.87
CA ARG A 75 -0.66 -14.74 -2.95
C ARG A 75 0.11 -16.04 -3.18
N LEU A 76 1.20 -16.01 -3.93
CA LEU A 76 2.11 -17.15 -4.09
C LEU A 76 2.77 -17.53 -2.76
N LEU A 77 3.31 -16.54 -2.02
CA LEU A 77 3.98 -16.79 -0.74
C LEU A 77 3.02 -17.36 0.30
N ILE A 78 1.84 -16.77 0.46
CA ILE A 78 0.83 -17.27 1.41
C ILE A 78 0.12 -18.54 0.93
N GLY A 79 0.27 -18.90 -0.37
CA GLY A 79 -0.25 -20.12 -0.99
C GLY A 79 -1.73 -20.07 -1.34
N GLU A 80 -2.25 -18.90 -1.63
CA GLU A 80 -3.58 -18.74 -2.24
C GLU A 80 -3.58 -19.14 -3.71
N ILE A 81 -2.44 -19.03 -4.37
CA ILE A 81 -2.23 -19.47 -5.76
C ILE A 81 -0.96 -20.31 -5.86
N GLU A 82 -0.92 -21.23 -6.82
CA GLU A 82 0.26 -22.04 -7.09
C GLU A 82 1.15 -21.42 -8.16
N PRO A 83 2.48 -21.58 -8.06
CA PRO A 83 3.40 -21.17 -9.11
C PRO A 83 3.27 -22.08 -10.36
N ASP A 84 3.61 -21.53 -11.52
CA ASP A 84 3.66 -22.30 -12.77
C ASP A 84 4.96 -23.14 -12.84
N ALA A 85 6.03 -22.69 -12.18
CA ALA A 85 7.28 -23.41 -12.02
C ALA A 85 7.95 -23.01 -10.69
N GLY A 86 8.82 -23.88 -10.19
CA GLY A 86 9.45 -23.73 -8.89
C GLY A 86 8.56 -24.23 -7.74
N GLU A 87 8.93 -23.93 -6.53
CA GLU A 87 8.23 -24.37 -5.33
C GLU A 87 8.18 -23.25 -4.29
N VAL A 88 7.05 -23.15 -3.57
CA VAL A 88 6.93 -22.32 -2.36
C VAL A 88 6.71 -23.22 -1.16
N ARG A 89 7.66 -23.23 -0.24
CA ARG A 89 7.55 -23.93 1.04
C ARG A 89 7.17 -22.97 2.15
N ARG A 90 6.24 -23.38 2.98
CA ARG A 90 5.80 -22.65 4.16
C ARG A 90 6.31 -23.33 5.42
N GLY A 91 6.76 -22.53 6.37
CA GLY A 91 7.14 -23.03 7.68
C GLY A 91 5.97 -23.70 8.40
N ALA A 92 6.28 -24.56 9.34
CA ALA A 92 5.27 -25.17 10.18
C ALA A 92 4.54 -24.09 11.01
N ARG A 93 3.20 -24.17 11.08
CA ARG A 93 2.33 -23.27 11.87
C ARG A 93 2.38 -21.80 11.40
N VAL A 94 2.44 -21.55 10.09
CA VAL A 94 2.22 -20.21 9.54
C VAL A 94 0.71 -19.90 9.62
N GLU A 95 0.38 -18.89 10.43
CA GLU A 95 -0.97 -18.34 10.55
C GLU A 95 -0.92 -16.90 10.03
N ALA A 96 -1.41 -16.71 8.79
CA ALA A 96 -1.41 -15.43 8.12
C ALA A 96 -2.75 -14.70 8.34
N ALA A 97 -2.69 -13.45 8.78
CA ALA A 97 -3.83 -12.54 8.77
C ALA A 97 -3.62 -11.50 7.66
N TYR A 98 -4.60 -11.41 6.78
CA TYR A 98 -4.58 -10.51 5.63
C TYR A 98 -5.43 -9.28 5.93
N PHE A 99 -4.84 -8.11 5.78
CA PHE A 99 -5.56 -6.84 5.82
C PHE A 99 -5.98 -6.47 4.39
N ASP A 100 -7.25 -6.67 4.11
CA ASP A 100 -7.88 -6.22 2.86
C ASP A 100 -9.13 -5.43 3.23
N GLN A 101 -9.04 -4.13 3.06
CA GLN A 101 -10.09 -3.19 3.41
C GLN A 101 -11.38 -3.44 2.62
N GLN A 102 -11.27 -4.00 1.41
CA GLN A 102 -12.43 -4.30 0.56
C GLN A 102 -13.13 -5.62 0.92
N ARG A 103 -12.43 -6.56 1.57
CA ARG A 103 -12.96 -7.90 1.90
C ARG A 103 -13.52 -8.01 3.31
N GLU A 104 -13.03 -7.21 4.27
CA GLU A 104 -13.55 -7.25 5.63
C GLU A 104 -14.79 -6.38 5.79
N GLN A 105 -15.95 -7.00 5.68
CA GLN A 105 -17.24 -6.33 5.96
C GLN A 105 -17.47 -6.26 7.47
N LEU A 106 -17.65 -5.04 7.96
CA LEU A 106 -18.12 -4.79 9.31
C LEU A 106 -19.66 -4.86 9.33
N ASP A 107 -20.22 -5.57 10.30
CA ASP A 107 -21.68 -5.56 10.52
C ASP A 107 -22.10 -4.19 11.08
N PRO A 108 -22.92 -3.41 10.37
CA PRO A 108 -23.30 -2.06 10.79
C PRO A 108 -24.07 -2.00 12.10
N GLU A 109 -24.77 -3.08 12.47
CA GLU A 109 -25.64 -3.14 13.66
C GLU A 109 -24.90 -3.58 14.92
N ARG A 110 -23.74 -4.24 14.80
CA ARG A 110 -22.91 -4.61 15.94
C ARG A 110 -22.22 -3.39 16.55
N THR A 111 -21.93 -3.45 17.83
CA THR A 111 -21.08 -2.45 18.48
C THR A 111 -19.62 -2.64 18.07
N VAL A 112 -18.80 -1.60 18.27
CA VAL A 112 -17.35 -1.65 18.04
C VAL A 112 -16.72 -2.81 18.83
N ALA A 113 -17.07 -2.96 20.12
CA ALA A 113 -16.56 -4.04 20.95
C ALA A 113 -16.97 -5.43 20.48
N GLU A 114 -18.24 -5.64 20.12
CA GLU A 114 -18.73 -6.91 19.57
C GLU A 114 -18.12 -7.26 18.21
N SER A 115 -17.64 -6.25 17.48
CA SER A 115 -16.96 -6.46 16.21
C SER A 115 -15.55 -7.04 16.37
N VAL A 116 -14.95 -6.88 17.55
CA VAL A 116 -13.61 -7.42 17.86
C VAL A 116 -13.71 -8.79 18.50
N THR A 117 -14.65 -8.99 19.45
CA THR A 117 -14.84 -10.27 20.15
C THR A 117 -16.30 -10.44 20.53
N GLU A 118 -16.76 -11.71 20.62
CA GLU A 118 -18.11 -12.03 21.08
C GLU A 118 -18.27 -11.92 22.61
N GLY A 119 -17.16 -11.83 23.32
CA GLY A 119 -17.13 -11.68 24.78
C GLY A 119 -16.53 -10.35 25.24
N ASP A 120 -16.27 -10.25 26.54
CA ASP A 120 -15.68 -9.04 27.14
C ASP A 120 -14.15 -9.03 27.08
N THR A 121 -13.53 -10.09 26.57
CA THR A 121 -12.08 -10.27 26.58
C THR A 121 -11.53 -10.67 25.21
N VAL A 122 -10.33 -10.16 24.91
CA VAL A 122 -9.52 -10.52 23.75
C VAL A 122 -8.26 -11.22 24.24
N THR A 123 -7.88 -12.32 23.60
CA THR A 123 -6.63 -13.03 23.94
C THR A 123 -5.53 -12.60 22.99
N ILE A 124 -4.49 -11.93 23.52
CA ILE A 124 -3.36 -11.41 22.76
C ILE A 124 -2.08 -11.95 23.39
N ALA A 125 -1.20 -12.56 22.61
CA ALA A 125 0.03 -13.19 23.11
C ALA A 125 -0.22 -14.22 24.25
N GLY A 126 -1.35 -14.92 24.23
CA GLY A 126 -1.74 -15.84 25.32
C GLY A 126 -2.23 -15.15 26.58
N GLN A 127 -2.31 -13.83 26.61
CA GLN A 127 -2.84 -13.05 27.73
C GLN A 127 -4.26 -12.57 27.42
N SER A 128 -5.18 -12.79 28.34
CA SER A 128 -6.56 -12.30 28.25
C SER A 128 -6.63 -10.86 28.74
N ARG A 129 -7.18 -9.98 27.91
CA ARG A 129 -7.33 -8.55 28.19
C ARG A 129 -8.78 -8.13 27.95
N HIS A 130 -9.31 -7.22 28.76
CA HIS A 130 -10.66 -6.71 28.57
C HIS A 130 -10.74 -5.90 27.26
N VAL A 131 -11.78 -6.14 26.43
CA VAL A 131 -11.94 -5.55 25.10
C VAL A 131 -11.93 -4.02 25.08
N LEU A 132 -12.51 -3.38 26.11
CA LEU A 132 -12.50 -1.91 26.20
C LEU A 132 -11.09 -1.36 26.40
N GLY A 133 -10.24 -2.01 27.21
CA GLY A 133 -8.85 -1.62 27.38
C GLY A 133 -7.99 -1.92 26.15
N TYR A 134 -8.36 -2.94 25.36
CA TYR A 134 -7.76 -3.22 24.06
C TYR A 134 -8.11 -2.15 23.04
N LEU A 135 -9.38 -1.74 22.98
CA LEU A 135 -9.86 -0.73 22.05
C LEU A 135 -9.33 0.68 22.35
N ASP A 136 -8.99 0.98 23.62
CA ASP A 136 -8.29 2.23 23.97
C ASP A 136 -6.96 2.37 23.20
N ASP A 137 -6.23 1.28 22.98
CA ASP A 137 -4.98 1.28 22.18
C ASP A 137 -5.22 1.62 20.70
N PHE A 138 -6.44 1.44 20.23
CA PHE A 138 -6.89 1.79 18.86
C PHE A 138 -7.67 3.11 18.83
N LEU A 139 -7.49 3.95 19.86
CA LEU A 139 -8.10 5.28 19.96
C LEU A 139 -9.64 5.25 20.02
N PHE A 140 -10.21 4.19 20.62
CA PHE A 140 -11.64 4.12 20.91
C PHE A 140 -11.91 4.35 22.40
N PRO A 141 -12.41 5.53 22.79
CA PRO A 141 -12.89 5.76 24.16
C PRO A 141 -13.99 4.75 24.52
N ARG A 142 -14.14 4.43 25.80
CA ARG A 142 -15.10 3.42 26.29
C ARG A 142 -16.53 3.64 25.85
N GLU A 143 -16.95 4.90 25.72
CA GLU A 143 -18.27 5.26 25.22
C GLU A 143 -18.41 4.92 23.73
N ARG A 144 -17.35 5.19 22.96
CA ARG A 144 -17.32 4.93 21.53
C ARG A 144 -17.26 3.43 21.22
N ALA A 145 -16.55 2.65 22.05
CA ALA A 145 -16.48 1.19 21.95
C ALA A 145 -17.87 0.51 22.05
N ARG A 146 -18.85 1.15 22.66
CA ARG A 146 -20.25 0.67 22.78
C ARG A 146 -21.16 1.19 21.67
N SER A 147 -20.69 2.08 20.81
CA SER A 147 -21.48 2.63 19.71
C SER A 147 -21.60 1.61 18.57
N PRO A 148 -22.70 1.63 17.80
CA PRO A 148 -22.86 0.77 16.64
C PRO A 148 -21.91 1.20 15.51
N VAL A 149 -21.39 0.23 14.77
CA VAL A 149 -20.41 0.43 13.66
C VAL A 149 -20.93 1.41 12.60
N LYS A 150 -22.25 1.44 12.34
CA LYS A 150 -22.85 2.39 11.39
C LYS A 150 -22.64 3.85 11.74
N SER A 151 -22.34 4.16 13.01
CA SER A 151 -22.11 5.53 13.48
C SER A 151 -20.64 5.97 13.35
N LEU A 152 -19.75 5.09 12.91
CA LEU A 152 -18.32 5.36 12.79
C LEU A 152 -18.00 6.18 11.53
N SER A 153 -17.05 7.11 11.66
CA SER A 153 -16.38 7.75 10.53
C SER A 153 -15.54 6.75 9.71
N GLY A 154 -15.07 7.15 8.54
CA GLY A 154 -14.16 6.32 7.73
C GLY A 154 -12.88 5.94 8.49
N GLY A 155 -12.19 6.91 9.10
CA GLY A 155 -10.98 6.66 9.90
C GLY A 155 -11.24 5.74 11.10
N GLU A 156 -12.35 5.95 11.82
CA GLU A 156 -12.72 5.03 12.92
C GLU A 156 -13.01 3.60 12.42
N ARG A 157 -13.62 3.43 11.25
CA ARG A 157 -13.82 2.10 10.66
C ARG A 157 -12.50 1.42 10.34
N ASN A 158 -11.53 2.17 9.80
CA ASN A 158 -10.21 1.65 9.51
C ASN A 158 -9.47 1.23 10.79
N ARG A 159 -9.52 2.04 11.85
CA ARG A 159 -8.97 1.67 13.17
C ARG A 159 -9.64 0.42 13.74
N LEU A 160 -10.96 0.25 13.55
CA LEU A 160 -11.67 -0.95 13.97
C LEU A 160 -11.23 -2.18 13.17
N LEU A 161 -11.01 -2.06 11.87
CA LEU A 161 -10.48 -3.15 11.03
C LEU A 161 -9.08 -3.55 11.48
N LEU A 162 -8.21 -2.59 11.82
CA LEU A 162 -6.90 -2.87 12.42
C LEU A 162 -7.04 -3.58 13.78
N ALA A 163 -7.93 -3.11 14.66
CA ALA A 163 -8.18 -3.77 15.94
C ALA A 163 -8.62 -5.22 15.75
N ARG A 164 -9.49 -5.49 14.79
CA ARG A 164 -9.91 -6.87 14.46
C ARG A 164 -8.76 -7.71 13.91
N LEU A 165 -7.93 -7.13 13.04
CA LEU A 165 -6.77 -7.83 12.47
C LEU A 165 -5.80 -8.27 13.58
N PHE A 166 -5.42 -7.34 14.46
CA PHE A 166 -4.46 -7.60 15.52
C PHE A 166 -5.03 -8.42 16.68
N ALA A 167 -6.34 -8.58 16.79
CA ALA A 167 -6.98 -9.49 17.70
C ALA A 167 -6.94 -10.96 17.25
N LYS A 168 -6.72 -11.22 15.95
CA LYS A 168 -6.62 -12.57 15.41
C LYS A 168 -5.28 -13.20 15.83
N PRO A 169 -5.26 -14.49 16.19
CA PRO A 169 -4.00 -15.20 16.39
C PRO A 169 -3.29 -15.32 15.03
N ALA A 170 -2.24 -14.55 14.84
CA ALA A 170 -1.46 -14.57 13.61
C ALA A 170 0.03 -14.41 13.94
N ASN A 171 0.89 -15.03 13.12
CA ASN A 171 2.34 -14.85 13.18
C ASN A 171 2.91 -14.27 11.88
N VAL A 172 2.02 -14.05 10.90
CA VAL A 172 2.30 -13.32 9.65
C VAL A 172 1.17 -12.33 9.41
N LEU A 173 1.53 -11.06 9.23
CA LEU A 173 0.60 -10.03 8.79
C LEU A 173 0.88 -9.68 7.33
N VAL A 174 -0.18 -9.57 6.56
CA VAL A 174 -0.11 -9.22 5.13
C VAL A 174 -0.94 -7.97 4.89
N PHE A 175 -0.30 -6.93 4.41
CA PHE A 175 -0.94 -5.66 4.06
C PHE A 175 -0.80 -5.39 2.56
N ASP A 176 -1.90 -5.19 1.88
CA ASP A 176 -1.92 -4.83 0.45
C ASP A 176 -2.52 -3.42 0.30
N GLU A 177 -1.65 -2.43 0.08
CA GLU A 177 -1.94 -1.00 -0.03
C GLU A 177 -2.74 -0.43 1.17
N PRO A 178 -2.31 -0.65 2.43
CA PRO A 178 -3.07 -0.20 3.59
C PRO A 178 -3.13 1.32 3.72
N THR A 179 -2.21 2.05 3.10
CA THR A 179 -2.05 3.49 3.27
C THR A 179 -3.02 4.33 2.45
N ASN A 180 -3.70 3.75 1.45
CA ASN A 180 -4.52 4.51 0.49
C ASN A 180 -5.73 5.23 1.11
N ASP A 181 -6.30 4.68 2.19
CA ASP A 181 -7.53 5.16 2.81
C ASP A 181 -7.36 5.48 4.30
N LEU A 182 -6.12 5.54 4.80
CA LEU A 182 -5.84 5.86 6.20
C LEU A 182 -5.57 7.35 6.39
N ASP A 183 -6.14 7.92 7.47
CA ASP A 183 -5.72 9.23 7.95
C ASP A 183 -4.36 9.16 8.66
N LEU A 184 -3.70 10.30 8.84
CA LEU A 184 -2.35 10.36 9.44
C LEU A 184 -2.31 9.71 10.83
N GLU A 185 -3.33 9.92 11.68
CA GLU A 185 -3.41 9.35 13.01
C GLU A 185 -3.48 7.80 12.97
N THR A 186 -4.24 7.26 12.02
CA THR A 186 -4.35 5.81 11.82
C THR A 186 -3.07 5.23 11.20
N LEU A 187 -2.37 6.01 10.38
CA LEU A 187 -1.09 5.60 9.80
C LEU A 187 0.00 5.50 10.88
N ASP A 188 0.12 6.51 11.75
CA ASP A 188 1.05 6.50 12.88
C ASP A 188 0.76 5.31 13.81
N LEU A 189 -0.52 5.05 14.10
CA LEU A 189 -0.94 3.88 14.87
C LEU A 189 -0.52 2.57 14.19
N LEU A 190 -0.68 2.45 12.87
CA LEU A 190 -0.28 1.25 12.13
C LEU A 190 1.24 1.04 12.19
N GLU A 191 2.06 2.09 12.09
CA GLU A 191 3.51 2.02 12.26
C GLU A 191 3.88 1.47 13.65
N GLU A 192 3.27 2.00 14.72
CA GLU A 192 3.50 1.54 16.09
C GLU A 192 3.09 0.07 16.26
N LEU A 193 1.94 -0.32 15.72
CA LEU A 193 1.44 -1.70 15.77
C LEU A 193 2.39 -2.67 15.08
N ILE A 194 2.87 -2.32 13.88
CA ILE A 194 3.84 -3.15 13.14
C ILE A 194 5.18 -3.18 13.86
N ALA A 195 5.63 -2.06 14.43
CA ALA A 195 6.87 -2.00 15.20
C ALA A 195 6.84 -2.92 16.41
N GLY A 196 5.69 -3.01 17.10
CA GLY A 196 5.48 -3.89 18.25
C GLY A 196 5.16 -5.36 17.93
N PHE A 197 4.99 -5.71 16.67
CA PHE A 197 4.64 -7.08 16.28
C PHE A 197 5.85 -7.99 16.17
N ASP A 198 5.89 -9.06 16.95
CA ASP A 198 7.02 -10.02 16.96
C ASP A 198 6.99 -11.02 15.80
N GLY A 199 5.96 -11.00 14.96
CA GLY A 199 5.81 -11.85 13.79
C GLY A 199 6.47 -11.28 12.54
N THR A 200 6.13 -11.85 11.40
CA THR A 200 6.61 -11.44 10.07
C THR A 200 5.56 -10.55 9.41
N VAL A 201 6.00 -9.52 8.69
CA VAL A 201 5.13 -8.60 7.98
C VAL A 201 5.47 -8.62 6.49
N LEU A 202 4.45 -8.76 5.65
CA LEU A 202 4.52 -8.56 4.21
C LEU A 202 3.67 -7.32 3.88
N LEU A 203 4.28 -6.33 3.26
CA LEU A 203 3.68 -5.02 3.01
C LEU A 203 3.81 -4.61 1.56
N VAL A 204 2.70 -4.39 0.88
CA VAL A 204 2.66 -3.66 -0.39
C VAL A 204 2.22 -2.24 -0.09
N THR A 205 3.01 -1.24 -0.47
CA THR A 205 2.63 0.16 -0.36
C THR A 205 3.37 1.03 -1.37
N HIS A 206 2.78 2.15 -1.72
CA HIS A 206 3.41 3.22 -2.49
C HIS A 206 3.94 4.36 -1.61
N ASP A 207 3.62 4.33 -0.32
CA ASP A 207 4.13 5.31 0.64
C ASP A 207 5.58 4.98 1.01
N ARG A 208 6.48 5.86 0.58
CA ARG A 208 7.93 5.69 0.74
C ARG A 208 8.37 5.90 2.18
N VAL A 209 7.76 6.88 2.87
CA VAL A 209 8.09 7.20 4.26
C VAL A 209 7.66 6.06 5.16
N PHE A 210 6.43 5.57 4.98
CA PHE A 210 5.93 4.42 5.70
C PHE A 210 6.81 3.18 5.48
N LEU A 211 7.28 2.97 4.25
CA LEU A 211 8.17 1.87 3.92
C LEU A 211 9.51 1.97 4.67
N ASP A 212 10.15 3.15 4.68
CA ASP A 212 11.41 3.40 5.37
C ASP A 212 11.30 3.21 6.89
N ASN A 213 10.14 3.56 7.48
CA ASN A 213 9.91 3.42 8.91
C ASN A 213 9.66 1.96 9.36
N VAL A 214 9.10 1.12 8.47
CA VAL A 214 8.53 -0.17 8.86
C VAL A 214 9.37 -1.36 8.42
N VAL A 215 9.97 -1.35 7.21
CA VAL A 215 10.52 -2.58 6.62
C VAL A 215 11.99 -2.80 6.94
N THR A 216 12.40 -4.08 6.95
CA THR A 216 13.79 -4.50 7.10
C THR A 216 14.44 -4.90 5.77
N SER A 217 13.63 -5.20 4.76
CA SER A 217 14.07 -5.42 3.38
C SER A 217 12.94 -5.21 2.39
N THR A 218 13.34 -4.98 1.15
CA THR A 218 12.43 -4.61 0.06
C THR A 218 12.59 -5.57 -1.12
N LEU A 219 11.47 -6.09 -1.62
CA LEU A 219 11.37 -6.83 -2.87
C LEU A 219 10.92 -5.87 -3.97
N ALA A 220 11.82 -5.54 -4.89
CA ALA A 220 11.56 -4.60 -5.98
C ALA A 220 11.26 -5.32 -7.28
N PHE A 221 10.14 -4.96 -7.92
CA PHE A 221 9.78 -5.42 -9.25
C PHE A 221 10.47 -4.56 -10.32
N GLU A 222 11.48 -5.12 -10.97
CA GLU A 222 12.34 -4.42 -11.94
C GLU A 222 11.84 -4.53 -13.39
N GLY A 223 10.68 -5.14 -13.59
CA GLY A 223 10.08 -5.37 -14.90
C GLY A 223 10.36 -6.77 -15.47
N ASN A 224 9.58 -7.18 -16.47
CA ASN A 224 9.68 -8.49 -17.13
C ASN A 224 9.62 -9.70 -16.15
N GLY A 225 8.91 -9.55 -15.04
CA GLY A 225 8.79 -10.58 -14.00
C GLY A 225 10.02 -10.72 -13.10
N ARG A 226 11.05 -9.89 -13.24
CA ARG A 226 12.21 -9.91 -12.37
C ARG A 226 11.89 -9.23 -11.05
N VAL A 227 12.14 -9.93 -9.95
CA VAL A 227 12.04 -9.42 -8.58
C VAL A 227 13.43 -9.53 -7.94
N ALA A 228 13.92 -8.42 -7.42
CA ALA A 228 15.21 -8.36 -6.73
C ALA A 228 14.98 -7.96 -5.27
N GLU A 229 15.85 -8.46 -4.40
CA GLU A 229 15.78 -8.21 -2.97
C GLU A 229 16.88 -7.25 -2.53
N TYR A 230 16.49 -6.25 -1.72
CA TYR A 230 17.35 -5.21 -1.18
C TYR A 230 17.18 -5.13 0.33
N VAL A 231 18.25 -4.80 1.05
CA VAL A 231 18.17 -4.59 2.51
C VAL A 231 17.69 -3.18 2.78
N GLY A 232 16.77 -3.02 3.75
CA GLY A 232 16.21 -1.73 4.15
C GLY A 232 14.98 -1.30 3.35
N GLY A 233 14.63 -0.04 3.49
CA GLY A 233 13.46 0.59 2.90
C GLY A 233 13.67 1.19 1.51
N TRP A 234 12.91 2.24 1.22
CA TRP A 234 12.94 2.90 -0.08
C TRP A 234 14.27 3.63 -0.37
N GLU A 235 14.79 4.37 0.62
CA GLU A 235 16.07 5.08 0.43
C GLU A 235 17.23 4.11 0.28
N ASP A 236 17.23 3.00 1.01
CA ASP A 236 18.24 1.95 0.88
C ASP A 236 18.16 1.26 -0.48
N TYR A 237 16.96 0.97 -0.97
CA TYR A 237 16.75 0.47 -2.32
C TYR A 237 17.34 1.42 -3.36
N LEU A 238 17.08 2.74 -3.26
CA LEU A 238 17.62 3.71 -4.22
C LEU A 238 19.14 3.73 -4.24
N ARG A 239 19.80 3.51 -3.10
CA ARG A 239 21.27 3.45 -2.99
C ARG A 239 21.86 2.15 -3.53
N GLN A 240 21.15 1.04 -3.37
CA GLN A 240 21.63 -0.30 -3.73
C GLN A 240 21.25 -0.72 -5.15
N ARG A 241 20.18 -0.14 -5.73
CA ARG A 241 19.77 -0.51 -7.09
C ARG A 241 20.90 -0.25 -8.07
N PRO A 242 21.18 -1.20 -9.01
CA PRO A 242 22.11 -0.93 -10.09
C PRO A 242 21.65 0.32 -10.85
N GLU A 243 22.59 1.20 -11.17
CA GLU A 243 22.29 2.24 -12.15
C GLU A 243 21.67 1.56 -13.37
N ARG A 244 20.43 1.91 -13.67
CA ARG A 244 19.78 1.39 -14.87
C ARG A 244 20.66 1.88 -16.02
N PRO A 245 21.32 1.01 -16.80
CA PRO A 245 21.96 1.50 -18.00
C PRO A 245 20.90 2.25 -18.77
N GLU A 246 21.20 3.49 -19.09
CA GLU A 246 20.33 4.24 -20.00
C GLU A 246 19.98 3.30 -21.15
N PRO A 247 18.71 3.25 -21.59
CA PRO A 247 18.34 2.38 -22.70
C PRO A 247 19.37 2.63 -23.81
N PRO A 248 20.01 1.59 -24.39
CA PRO A 248 21.02 1.80 -25.41
C PRO A 248 20.41 2.73 -26.42
N GLU A 249 21.05 3.88 -26.59
CA GLU A 249 20.66 4.81 -27.65
C GLU A 249 20.42 3.97 -28.89
N ARG A 250 19.24 4.05 -29.49
CA ARG A 250 18.95 3.33 -30.72
C ARG A 250 20.11 3.60 -31.67
N PRO A 251 20.72 2.56 -32.29
CA PRO A 251 21.85 2.79 -33.17
C PRO A 251 21.48 3.87 -34.16
N GLU A 252 22.18 4.98 -34.04
CA GLU A 252 22.01 6.14 -34.90
C GLU A 252 22.16 5.72 -36.36
N ARG A 253 21.11 5.88 -37.13
CA ARG A 253 21.25 5.94 -38.58
C ARG A 253 22.25 7.06 -38.86
N SER A 254 23.40 6.69 -39.50
CA SER A 254 24.52 7.52 -39.94
C SER A 254 24.24 9.02 -39.91
N GLN A 255 24.85 9.70 -38.93
CA GLN A 255 24.66 11.12 -38.71
C GLN A 255 25.38 11.96 -39.77
N ARG A 256 24.62 12.86 -40.38
CA ARG A 256 25.15 14.15 -40.82
C ARG A 256 25.53 14.93 -39.52
N PRO A 257 26.61 15.70 -39.49
CA PRO A 257 27.01 16.42 -38.27
C PRO A 257 25.89 17.38 -37.83
N GLU A 258 25.34 17.07 -36.65
CA GLU A 258 24.30 17.91 -36.05
C GLU A 258 24.88 19.20 -35.46
N ARG A 259 24.23 20.31 -35.78
CA ARG A 259 24.37 21.54 -35.07
C ARG A 259 23.86 21.35 -33.63
N PRO A 260 24.46 22.00 -32.59
CA PRO A 260 23.97 21.94 -31.23
C PRO A 260 22.46 22.27 -31.18
N GLU A 261 21.67 21.36 -30.61
CA GLU A 261 20.24 21.55 -30.43
C GLU A 261 20.01 22.78 -29.54
N ARG A 262 19.35 23.75 -30.11
CA ARG A 262 18.80 24.84 -29.31
C ARG A 262 17.62 24.31 -28.53
N PRO A 263 17.41 24.73 -27.26
CA PRO A 263 16.26 24.30 -26.45
C PRO A 263 14.97 24.46 -27.26
N ARG A 264 14.16 23.38 -27.27
CA ARG A 264 12.92 23.32 -28.05
C ARG A 264 11.94 24.35 -27.47
N LYS A 265 11.73 25.46 -28.20
CA LYS A 265 10.69 26.42 -27.85
C LYS A 265 9.31 25.81 -28.09
N LYS A 266 8.35 26.17 -27.25
CA LYS A 266 6.94 25.82 -27.43
C LYS A 266 6.50 26.18 -28.86
N THR A 267 5.76 25.28 -29.49
CA THR A 267 5.12 25.60 -30.78
C THR A 267 3.98 26.59 -30.56
N PHE A 268 3.57 27.29 -31.58
CA PHE A 268 2.45 28.25 -31.51
C PHE A 268 1.16 27.62 -30.94
N ASN A 269 0.91 26.35 -31.26
CA ASN A 269 -0.24 25.61 -30.73
C ASN A 269 -0.06 25.29 -29.23
N GLU A 270 1.14 24.88 -28.83
CA GLU A 270 1.48 24.61 -27.40
C GLU A 270 1.43 25.89 -26.56
N GLU A 271 1.82 27.02 -27.12
CA GLU A 271 1.74 28.32 -26.45
C GLU A 271 0.28 28.78 -26.25
N ARG A 272 -0.57 28.54 -27.22
CA ARG A 272 -2.00 28.81 -27.15
C ARG A 272 -2.70 27.87 -26.17
N GLU A 273 -2.34 26.58 -26.18
CA GLU A 273 -2.81 25.58 -25.22
C GLU A 273 -2.40 25.97 -23.79
N TYR A 274 -1.13 26.29 -23.57
CA TYR A 274 -0.61 26.73 -22.27
C TYR A 274 -1.34 27.96 -21.72
N ALA A 275 -1.64 28.93 -22.56
CA ALA A 275 -2.38 30.12 -22.17
C ALA A 275 -3.85 29.84 -21.80
N ALA A 276 -4.46 28.77 -22.36
CA ALA A 276 -5.87 28.41 -22.10
C ALA A 276 -6.03 27.47 -20.89
N LEU A 277 -5.00 26.70 -20.52
CA LEU A 277 -5.05 25.69 -19.46
C LEU A 277 -5.39 26.28 -18.08
N PRO A 278 -4.86 27.44 -17.61
CA PRO A 278 -5.20 28.00 -16.30
C PRO A 278 -6.71 28.28 -16.15
N ALA A 279 -7.34 28.87 -17.16
CA ALA A 279 -8.77 29.15 -17.14
C ALA A 279 -9.62 27.86 -17.15
N ARG A 280 -9.14 26.81 -17.86
CA ARG A 280 -9.79 25.49 -17.85
C ARG A 280 -9.67 24.81 -16.49
N ILE A 281 -8.50 24.86 -15.86
CA ILE A 281 -8.26 24.32 -14.51
C ILE A 281 -9.19 25.02 -13.50
N GLU A 282 -9.23 26.35 -13.51
CA GLU A 282 -10.12 27.14 -12.62
C GLU A 282 -11.59 26.75 -12.79
N THR A 283 -12.02 26.54 -14.03
CA THR A 283 -13.41 26.09 -14.32
C THR A 283 -13.69 24.71 -13.75
N LEU A 284 -12.77 23.77 -13.94
CA LEU A 284 -12.89 22.40 -13.43
C LEU A 284 -12.85 22.37 -11.90
N GLU A 285 -11.99 23.17 -11.27
CA GLU A 285 -11.94 23.29 -9.81
C GLU A 285 -13.22 23.88 -9.22
N ALA A 286 -13.81 24.87 -9.90
CA ALA A 286 -15.08 25.46 -9.48
C ALA A 286 -16.24 24.45 -9.61
N GLU A 287 -16.28 23.69 -10.72
CA GLU A 287 -17.26 22.62 -10.92
C GLU A 287 -17.10 21.52 -9.89
N HIS A 288 -15.88 21.06 -9.64
CA HIS A 288 -15.56 20.04 -8.64
C HIS A 288 -16.02 20.46 -7.25
N ARG A 289 -15.71 21.70 -6.83
CA ARG A 289 -16.15 22.26 -5.54
C ARG A 289 -17.67 22.31 -5.43
N ARG A 290 -18.35 22.77 -6.47
CA ARG A 290 -19.82 22.82 -6.51
C ARG A 290 -20.45 21.44 -6.36
N LEU A 291 -19.94 20.44 -7.07
CA LEU A 291 -20.45 19.07 -6.98
C LEU A 291 -20.23 18.48 -5.58
N HIS A 292 -19.09 18.75 -4.96
CA HIS A 292 -18.82 18.35 -3.57
C HIS A 292 -19.74 19.07 -2.56
N GLU A 293 -20.02 20.37 -2.73
CA GLU A 293 -20.98 21.09 -1.91
C GLU A 293 -22.41 20.50 -2.06
N GLU A 294 -22.77 20.10 -3.28
CA GLU A 294 -24.04 19.45 -3.55
C GLU A 294 -24.13 18.09 -2.82
N THR A 295 -23.09 17.27 -2.86
CA THR A 295 -23.06 15.98 -2.14
C THR A 295 -23.05 16.13 -0.62
N ALA A 296 -22.49 17.21 -0.08
CA ALA A 296 -22.49 17.53 1.34
C ALA A 296 -23.84 18.05 1.85
N SER A 297 -24.77 18.40 0.96
CA SER A 297 -26.07 18.95 1.36
C SER A 297 -26.96 17.88 2.00
N PRO A 298 -27.69 18.18 3.09
CA PRO A 298 -28.59 17.23 3.76
C PRO A 298 -29.74 16.69 2.88
N GLY A 299 -30.00 17.32 1.74
CA GLY A 299 -31.02 16.93 0.76
C GLY A 299 -30.53 15.96 -0.31
N PHE A 300 -29.20 15.84 -0.54
CA PHE A 300 -28.64 15.09 -1.63
C PHE A 300 -29.06 13.60 -1.62
N TYR A 301 -28.95 12.94 -0.48
CA TYR A 301 -29.33 11.53 -0.34
C TYR A 301 -30.84 11.27 -0.34
N LYS A 302 -31.68 12.35 -0.38
CA LYS A 302 -33.11 12.24 -0.57
C LYS A 302 -33.53 12.41 -2.03
N ALA A 303 -32.61 12.74 -2.91
CA ALA A 303 -32.85 12.85 -4.35
C ALA A 303 -33.03 11.45 -5.00
N THR A 304 -33.40 11.43 -6.27
CA THR A 304 -33.57 10.17 -7.00
C THR A 304 -32.24 9.42 -7.15
N PRO A 305 -32.25 8.06 -7.12
CA PRO A 305 -31.03 7.27 -7.30
C PRO A 305 -30.28 7.54 -8.61
N GLU A 306 -31.01 8.00 -9.64
CA GLU A 306 -30.43 8.40 -10.94
C GLU A 306 -29.63 9.70 -10.81
N HIS A 307 -30.17 10.70 -10.10
CA HIS A 307 -29.47 11.96 -9.86
C HIS A 307 -28.22 11.77 -9.03
N ILE A 308 -28.29 10.98 -7.95
CA ILE A 308 -27.14 10.67 -7.10
C ILE A 308 -26.02 10.01 -7.93
N ARG A 309 -26.35 9.00 -8.75
CA ARG A 309 -25.37 8.34 -9.63
C ARG A 309 -24.77 9.29 -10.66
N ALA A 310 -25.57 10.16 -11.25
CA ALA A 310 -25.10 11.13 -12.24
C ALA A 310 -24.12 12.14 -11.63
N VAL A 311 -24.40 12.66 -10.43
CA VAL A 311 -23.51 13.59 -9.73
C VAL A 311 -22.20 12.92 -9.33
N LEU A 312 -22.24 11.71 -8.77
CA LEU A 312 -21.03 10.96 -8.40
C LEU A 312 -20.18 10.62 -9.62
N ALA A 313 -20.77 10.15 -10.72
CA ALA A 313 -20.05 9.91 -11.96
C ALA A 313 -19.42 11.20 -12.53
N ARG A 314 -20.12 12.34 -12.40
CA ARG A 314 -19.57 13.62 -12.86
C ARG A 314 -18.40 14.10 -12.00
N ILE A 315 -18.39 13.82 -10.67
CA ILE A 315 -17.25 14.09 -9.80
C ILE A 315 -16.02 13.32 -10.28
N ASP A 316 -16.16 12.02 -10.57
CA ASP A 316 -15.08 11.19 -11.06
C ASP A 316 -14.55 11.66 -12.41
N ASP A 317 -15.43 12.11 -13.32
CA ASP A 317 -15.03 12.64 -14.62
C ASP A 317 -14.27 13.96 -14.49
N VAL A 318 -14.80 14.90 -13.69
CA VAL A 318 -14.17 16.21 -13.44
C VAL A 318 -12.81 16.04 -12.76
N SER A 319 -12.66 15.11 -11.82
CA SER A 319 -11.40 14.80 -11.16
C SER A 319 -10.35 14.31 -12.16
N ARG A 320 -10.72 13.42 -13.08
CA ARG A 320 -9.83 12.95 -14.16
C ARG A 320 -9.46 14.06 -15.15
N GLU A 321 -10.42 14.89 -15.54
CA GLU A 321 -10.16 16.04 -16.43
C GLU A 321 -9.23 17.06 -15.77
N LEU A 322 -9.37 17.30 -14.46
CA LEU A 322 -8.52 18.20 -13.69
C LEU A 322 -7.08 17.68 -13.61
N GLU A 323 -6.89 16.39 -13.31
CA GLU A 323 -5.58 15.74 -13.27
C GLU A 323 -4.87 15.80 -14.62
N GLN A 324 -5.58 15.53 -15.72
CA GLN A 324 -5.04 15.65 -17.08
C GLN A 324 -4.65 17.08 -17.42
N ALA A 325 -5.48 18.06 -17.06
CA ALA A 325 -5.19 19.48 -17.34
C ALA A 325 -3.97 19.98 -16.54
N LEU A 326 -3.84 19.59 -15.27
CA LEU A 326 -2.69 19.90 -14.43
C LEU A 326 -1.40 19.24 -14.94
N GLY A 327 -1.46 17.94 -15.28
CA GLY A 327 -0.33 17.22 -15.87
C GLY A 327 0.17 17.91 -17.17
N ARG A 328 -0.76 18.26 -18.05
CA ARG A 328 -0.43 18.95 -19.30
C ARG A 328 0.12 20.37 -19.09
N TRP A 329 -0.39 21.07 -18.11
CA TRP A 329 0.14 22.39 -17.75
C TRP A 329 1.59 22.34 -17.26
N ILE A 330 1.92 21.35 -16.41
CA ILE A 330 3.27 21.11 -15.91
C ILE A 330 4.23 20.76 -17.06
N GLU A 331 3.85 19.85 -17.96
CA GLU A 331 4.65 19.49 -19.14
C GLU A 331 4.99 20.71 -20.01
N LEU A 332 3.98 21.55 -20.28
CA LEU A 332 4.18 22.76 -21.09
C LEU A 332 4.97 23.84 -20.34
N GLU A 333 4.90 23.90 -19.02
CA GLU A 333 5.72 24.81 -18.21
C GLU A 333 7.21 24.43 -18.26
N GLU A 334 7.52 23.13 -18.13
CA GLU A 334 8.90 22.63 -18.22
C GLU A 334 9.52 22.90 -19.58
N LEU A 335 8.76 22.75 -20.69
CA LEU A 335 9.21 23.12 -22.03
C LEU A 335 9.51 24.62 -22.19
N GLY A 336 9.00 25.47 -21.35
CA GLY A 336 9.26 26.92 -21.37
C GLY A 336 10.42 27.38 -20.51
N ARG A 337 10.93 26.52 -19.62
CA ARG A 337 12.08 26.83 -18.73
C ARG A 337 13.41 26.32 -19.29
N SER A 338 13.40 25.52 -20.35
CA SER A 338 14.59 25.03 -21.09
C SER A 338 14.97 25.98 -22.25
#